data_80e086ada7be22e0cca83f848b530144
#
_entry.id   80e086ada7be22e0cca83f848b530144
#
_cell.length_a   1.000
_cell.length_b   1.000
_cell.length_c   1.000
_cell.angle_alpha   90.00
_cell.angle_beta   90.00
_cell.angle_gamma   90.00
#
_symmetry.space_group_name_H-M   'P 1'
#
loop_
_entity.id
_entity.type
_entity.pdbx_description
1 polymer ?
#
loop_
_entity_poly.entity_id
_entity_poly.type
_entity_poly.pdbx_seq_one_letter_code
_entity_poly.pdbx_strand_id
1 'polypeptide(L)'
;MAHSLVKRWFVLALFVTLLAGCAGTPKRAHHRGAQLSPVVRYALSLRGVPYRWGKESPDEGFDCSGFVKYVYARHGIRLPRTAYEMAAALPAVDSRRRQPGDLVFFNTTGEPYSHVGIYIGDNAFVHSSSARGEVIVSTLDKPYWWEHFLGIRRPALLNPWLGRRAAATD
;
A
#
# COMPACT_ATOMS: atom_id res chain seq x y z
N MET A 1 -14.32 76.26 -0.34
CA MET A 1 -13.29 75.37 0.19
C MET A 1 -13.83 73.99 0.71
N ALA A 2 -15.13 73.79 0.70
CA ALA A 2 -15.72 72.55 1.22
C ALA A 2 -15.71 71.33 0.25
N HIS A 3 -15.67 71.58 -1.06
CA HIS A 3 -15.74 70.48 -2.07
C HIS A 3 -14.45 69.63 -2.21
N SER A 4 -13.32 70.12 -1.75
CA SER A 4 -12.03 69.41 -1.85
C SER A 4 -11.87 68.32 -0.79
N LEU A 5 -12.44 68.49 0.39
CA LEU A 5 -12.34 67.54 1.51
C LEU A 5 -13.21 66.30 1.27
N VAL A 6 -14.40 66.47 0.71
CA VAL A 6 -15.33 65.32 0.46
C VAL A 6 -14.74 64.37 -0.60
N LYS A 7 -14.12 64.91 -1.65
CA LYS A 7 -13.48 64.07 -2.68
C LYS A 7 -12.30 63.24 -2.13
N ARG A 8 -11.54 63.78 -1.15
CA ARG A 8 -10.40 63.05 -0.54
C ARG A 8 -10.88 61.89 0.34
N TRP A 9 -12.02 62.04 1.00
CA TRP A 9 -12.60 60.98 1.82
C TRP A 9 -13.18 59.84 0.98
N PHE A 10 -13.81 60.12 -0.18
CA PHE A 10 -14.31 59.12 -1.10
C PHE A 10 -13.19 58.28 -1.75
N VAL A 11 -12.04 58.88 -2.05
CA VAL A 11 -10.89 58.18 -2.61
C VAL A 11 -10.24 57.27 -1.55
N LEU A 12 -10.17 57.71 -0.29
CA LEU A 12 -9.65 56.88 0.81
C LEU A 12 -10.56 55.69 1.13
N ALA A 13 -11.90 55.91 1.10
CA ALA A 13 -12.87 54.86 1.35
C ALA A 13 -12.86 53.78 0.24
N LEU A 14 -12.61 54.18 -1.02
CA LEU A 14 -12.54 53.24 -2.14
C LEU A 14 -11.26 52.36 -2.10
N PHE A 15 -10.15 52.88 -1.53
CA PHE A 15 -8.90 52.11 -1.43
C PHE A 15 -8.90 51.08 -0.31
N VAL A 16 -9.71 51.28 0.75
CA VAL A 16 -9.83 50.32 1.88
C VAL A 16 -10.67 49.10 1.53
N THR A 17 -11.59 49.21 0.56
CA THR A 17 -12.43 48.06 0.15
C THR A 17 -11.76 47.10 -0.81
N LEU A 18 -10.60 47.44 -1.40
CA LEU A 18 -9.87 46.58 -2.34
C LEU A 18 -8.87 45.63 -1.67
N LEU A 19 -8.68 45.71 -0.36
CA LEU A 19 -7.78 44.82 0.40
C LEU A 19 -8.49 43.61 1.07
N ALA A 20 -9.80 43.47 0.86
CA ALA A 20 -10.54 42.25 1.29
C ALA A 20 -10.40 41.13 0.23
N GLY A 21 -9.18 40.95 -0.29
CA GLY A 21 -8.84 39.91 -1.25
C GLY A 21 -8.39 38.64 -0.54
N CYS A 22 -9.17 37.59 -0.72
CA CYS A 22 -8.74 36.19 -0.70
C CYS A 22 -7.93 35.74 0.53
N ALA A 23 -8.56 35.71 1.69
CA ALA A 23 -8.19 34.72 2.69
C ALA A 23 -8.63 33.33 2.17
N GLY A 24 -7.88 32.80 1.21
CA GLY A 24 -7.96 31.40 0.84
C GLY A 24 -7.67 30.60 2.10
N THR A 25 -8.69 29.98 2.68
CA THR A 25 -8.50 29.01 3.75
C THR A 25 -7.47 28.00 3.27
N PRO A 26 -6.32 27.84 3.97
CA PRO A 26 -5.40 26.78 3.61
C PRO A 26 -6.21 25.49 3.73
N LYS A 27 -6.43 24.78 2.60
CA LYS A 27 -6.88 23.39 2.65
C LYS A 27 -5.84 22.70 3.51
N ARG A 28 -6.16 22.50 4.79
CA ARG A 28 -5.45 21.62 5.68
C ARG A 28 -5.39 20.29 4.91
N ALA A 29 -4.26 20.03 4.28
CA ALA A 29 -3.92 18.68 3.89
C ALA A 29 -4.02 17.87 5.19
N HIS A 30 -5.11 17.15 5.34
CA HIS A 30 -5.20 16.08 6.33
C HIS A 30 -4.08 15.11 5.90
N HIS A 31 -2.88 15.28 6.48
CA HIS A 31 -2.04 14.15 6.78
C HIS A 31 -2.86 13.27 7.74
N ARG A 32 -3.81 12.53 7.18
CA ARG A 32 -4.21 11.28 7.80
C ARG A 32 -2.90 10.52 7.89
N GLY A 33 -2.33 10.44 9.09
CA GLY A 33 -1.24 9.51 9.36
C GLY A 33 -1.66 8.21 8.69
N ALA A 34 -0.88 7.74 7.73
CA ALA A 34 -1.29 6.69 6.79
C ALA A 34 -1.70 5.48 7.62
N GLN A 35 -3.00 5.37 7.87
CA GLN A 35 -3.54 4.26 8.65
C GLN A 35 -3.28 3.03 7.80
N LEU A 36 -2.38 2.17 8.27
CA LEU A 36 -2.03 0.93 7.60
C LEU A 36 -3.30 0.18 7.23
N SER A 37 -3.38 -0.31 5.99
CA SER A 37 -4.54 -1.10 5.56
C SER A 37 -4.74 -2.29 6.50
N PRO A 38 -5.98 -2.78 6.71
CA PRO A 38 -6.25 -3.94 7.57
C PRO A 38 -5.37 -5.14 7.23
N VAL A 39 -5.15 -5.41 5.93
CA VAL A 39 -4.26 -6.47 5.44
C VAL A 39 -2.84 -6.30 5.95
N VAL A 40 -2.28 -5.09 5.84
CA VAL A 40 -0.90 -4.80 6.27
C VAL A 40 -0.77 -4.92 7.79
N ARG A 41 -1.71 -4.39 8.55
CA ARG A 41 -1.68 -4.53 10.01
C ARG A 41 -1.71 -5.98 10.46
N TYR A 42 -2.58 -6.77 9.83
CA TYR A 42 -2.69 -8.19 10.15
C TYR A 42 -1.42 -8.95 9.76
N ALA A 43 -0.87 -8.69 8.58
CA ALA A 43 0.39 -9.27 8.16
C ALA A 43 1.53 -8.97 9.15
N LEU A 44 1.64 -7.72 9.61
CA LEU A 44 2.64 -7.30 10.60
C LEU A 44 2.46 -7.95 11.98
N SER A 45 1.22 -8.28 12.37
CA SER A 45 0.95 -8.96 13.66
C SER A 45 1.44 -10.41 13.68
N LEU A 46 1.74 -11.00 12.52
CA LEU A 46 2.26 -12.38 12.38
C LEU A 46 3.80 -12.44 12.37
N ARG A 47 4.50 -11.33 12.60
CA ARG A 47 5.98 -11.33 12.69
C ARG A 47 6.44 -12.26 13.80
N GLY A 48 7.54 -12.99 13.53
CA GLY A 48 8.10 -13.98 14.45
C GLY A 48 7.47 -15.37 14.31
N VAL A 49 6.35 -15.55 13.57
CA VAL A 49 5.83 -16.88 13.28
C VAL A 49 6.86 -17.68 12.46
N PRO A 50 7.20 -18.93 12.87
CA PRO A 50 8.25 -19.70 12.23
C PRO A 50 8.02 -19.95 10.74
N TYR A 51 9.11 -19.92 9.96
CA TYR A 51 9.10 -20.45 8.59
C TYR A 51 9.01 -21.97 8.63
N ARG A 52 8.08 -22.53 7.87
CA ARG A 52 7.95 -23.97 7.62
C ARG A 52 7.52 -24.22 6.18
N TRP A 53 8.32 -24.97 5.46
CA TRP A 53 8.04 -25.31 4.06
C TRP A 53 6.69 -26.03 3.93
N GLY A 54 5.88 -25.57 2.98
CA GLY A 54 4.56 -26.16 2.68
C GLY A 54 3.45 -25.82 3.68
N LYS A 55 3.74 -25.05 4.75
CA LYS A 55 2.76 -24.69 5.77
C LYS A 55 2.11 -23.33 5.48
N GLU A 56 0.86 -23.19 5.98
CA GLU A 56 0.02 -22.03 5.69
C GLU A 56 -0.86 -21.57 6.86
N SER A 57 -0.45 -21.88 8.10
CA SER A 57 -1.15 -21.44 9.31
C SER A 57 -0.18 -20.95 10.39
N PRO A 58 -0.60 -20.05 11.32
CA PRO A 58 0.28 -19.56 12.38
C PRO A 58 0.70 -20.67 13.35
N ASP A 59 -0.13 -21.69 13.54
CA ASP A 59 0.13 -22.78 14.48
C ASP A 59 1.19 -23.76 13.95
N GLU A 60 1.23 -23.96 12.63
CA GLU A 60 2.20 -24.86 11.99
C GLU A 60 3.44 -24.10 11.45
N GLY A 61 3.35 -22.80 11.29
CA GLY A 61 4.30 -21.96 10.58
C GLY A 61 3.85 -21.62 9.16
N PHE A 62 4.68 -20.87 8.43
CA PHE A 62 4.40 -20.44 7.07
C PHE A 62 5.58 -20.66 6.13
N ASP A 63 5.32 -21.08 4.89
CA ASP A 63 6.20 -20.72 3.79
C ASP A 63 5.81 -19.32 3.23
N CYS A 64 6.55 -18.79 2.24
CA CYS A 64 6.33 -17.44 1.74
C CYS A 64 4.92 -17.23 1.16
N SER A 65 4.44 -18.13 0.33
CA SER A 65 3.12 -18.03 -0.30
C SER A 65 1.98 -18.45 0.64
N GLY A 66 2.22 -19.39 1.55
CA GLY A 66 1.28 -19.76 2.60
C GLY A 66 0.97 -18.60 3.54
N PHE A 67 1.99 -17.82 3.93
CA PHE A 67 1.82 -16.60 4.69
C PHE A 67 0.91 -15.61 3.96
N VAL A 68 1.22 -15.29 2.69
CA VAL A 68 0.42 -14.37 1.88
C VAL A 68 -1.01 -14.86 1.72
N LYS A 69 -1.18 -16.13 1.33
CA LYS A 69 -2.51 -16.75 1.17
C LYS A 69 -3.34 -16.65 2.45
N TYR A 70 -2.74 -16.98 3.59
CA TYR A 70 -3.40 -16.92 4.89
C TYR A 70 -3.85 -15.50 5.24
N VAL A 71 -2.97 -14.50 5.10
CA VAL A 71 -3.29 -13.10 5.38
C VAL A 71 -4.47 -12.63 4.54
N TYR A 72 -4.47 -12.92 3.24
CA TYR A 72 -5.54 -12.49 2.34
C TYR A 72 -6.85 -13.25 2.56
N ALA A 73 -6.81 -14.52 2.92
CA ALA A 73 -7.99 -15.31 3.26
C ALA A 73 -8.74 -14.74 4.47
N ARG A 74 -8.02 -14.19 5.46
CA ARG A 74 -8.61 -13.49 6.63
C ARG A 74 -9.36 -12.20 6.25
N HIS A 75 -9.16 -11.72 5.02
CA HIS A 75 -9.84 -10.55 4.46
C HIS A 75 -10.78 -10.91 3.31
N GLY A 76 -11.18 -12.18 3.21
CA GLY A 76 -12.15 -12.64 2.21
C GLY A 76 -11.59 -12.82 0.80
N ILE A 77 -10.25 -12.74 0.60
CA ILE A 77 -9.63 -12.99 -0.70
C ILE A 77 -8.97 -14.35 -0.71
N ARG A 78 -9.37 -15.16 -1.69
CA ARG A 78 -8.72 -16.45 -1.97
C ARG A 78 -7.62 -16.26 -2.99
N LEU A 79 -6.39 -16.59 -2.62
CA LEU A 79 -5.23 -16.59 -3.49
C LEU A 79 -4.79 -18.01 -3.82
N PRO A 80 -4.17 -18.24 -4.98
CA PRO A 80 -3.53 -19.52 -5.31
C PRO A 80 -2.51 -19.95 -4.24
N ARG A 81 -2.11 -21.22 -4.27
CA ARG A 81 -1.20 -21.76 -3.23
C ARG A 81 0.24 -21.30 -3.39
N THR A 82 0.73 -21.21 -4.60
CA THR A 82 2.14 -20.91 -4.87
C THR A 82 2.36 -19.46 -5.30
N ALA A 83 3.57 -18.94 -5.06
CA ALA A 83 3.94 -17.59 -5.49
C ALA A 83 3.87 -17.45 -7.03
N TYR A 84 4.27 -18.48 -7.76
CA TYR A 84 4.18 -18.53 -9.22
C TYR A 84 2.73 -18.38 -9.72
N GLU A 85 1.80 -19.17 -9.17
CA GLU A 85 0.38 -19.09 -9.53
C GLU A 85 -0.24 -17.75 -9.15
N MET A 86 0.14 -17.17 -7.99
CA MET A 86 -0.29 -15.82 -7.61
C MET A 86 0.18 -14.78 -8.62
N ALA A 87 1.45 -14.85 -9.06
CA ALA A 87 1.99 -13.93 -10.05
C ALA A 87 1.30 -14.05 -11.42
N ALA A 88 0.89 -15.27 -11.80
CA ALA A 88 0.17 -15.52 -13.04
C ALA A 88 -1.29 -15.05 -13.00
N ALA A 89 -1.98 -15.24 -11.85
CA ALA A 89 -3.41 -14.98 -11.71
C ALA A 89 -3.75 -13.50 -11.44
N LEU A 90 -2.83 -12.73 -10.87
CA LEU A 90 -3.12 -11.38 -10.40
C LEU A 90 -2.66 -10.31 -11.41
N PRO A 91 -3.37 -9.16 -11.51
CA PRO A 91 -2.99 -8.07 -12.41
C PRO A 91 -1.66 -7.44 -12.00
N ALA A 92 -0.81 -7.19 -13.00
CA ALA A 92 0.46 -6.50 -12.81
C ALA A 92 0.25 -5.02 -12.46
N VAL A 93 1.15 -4.49 -11.64
CA VAL A 93 1.18 -3.09 -11.21
C VAL A 93 2.53 -2.48 -11.56
N ASP A 94 2.52 -1.27 -12.14
CA ASP A 94 3.74 -0.47 -12.33
C ASP A 94 4.37 -0.17 -10.95
N SER A 95 5.67 -0.40 -10.81
CA SER A 95 6.40 -0.21 -9.54
C SER A 95 6.25 1.20 -8.96
N ARG A 96 6.05 2.22 -9.81
CA ARG A 96 5.81 3.61 -9.40
C ARG A 96 4.42 3.84 -8.82
N ARG A 97 3.48 2.91 -9.06
CA ARG A 97 2.09 2.96 -8.60
C ARG A 97 1.80 1.94 -7.49
N ARG A 98 2.87 1.35 -6.91
CA ARG A 98 2.75 0.41 -5.79
C ARG A 98 2.12 1.08 -4.58
N GLN A 99 1.36 0.32 -3.82
CA GLN A 99 0.71 0.76 -2.59
C GLN A 99 0.69 -0.35 -1.54
N PRO A 100 0.61 0.00 -0.24
CA PRO A 100 0.54 -0.99 0.83
C PRO A 100 -0.56 -2.02 0.61
N GLY A 101 -0.18 -3.31 0.71
CA GLY A 101 -1.02 -4.45 0.38
C GLY A 101 -0.74 -5.06 -1.00
N ASP A 102 0.00 -4.42 -1.90
CA ASP A 102 0.44 -5.09 -3.13
C ASP A 102 1.37 -6.26 -2.79
N LEU A 103 1.42 -7.26 -3.66
CA LEU A 103 2.35 -8.39 -3.55
C LEU A 103 3.63 -8.08 -4.35
N VAL A 104 4.77 -8.28 -3.71
CA VAL A 104 6.10 -8.16 -4.34
C VAL A 104 6.69 -9.54 -4.56
N PHE A 105 7.24 -9.77 -5.76
CA PHE A 105 7.71 -11.07 -6.21
C PHE A 105 9.19 -11.05 -6.56
N PHE A 106 9.85 -12.18 -6.27
CA PHE A 106 11.28 -12.32 -6.45
C PHE A 106 11.65 -13.69 -7.03
N ASN A 107 12.87 -13.75 -7.61
CA ASN A 107 13.57 -14.97 -7.93
C ASN A 107 14.66 -15.22 -6.87
N THR A 108 14.40 -16.07 -5.89
CA THR A 108 15.35 -16.36 -4.79
C THR A 108 15.98 -17.74 -4.88
N THR A 109 15.55 -18.59 -5.82
CA THR A 109 16.01 -19.97 -5.96
C THR A 109 16.52 -20.32 -7.37
N GLY A 110 16.58 -19.34 -8.27
CA GLY A 110 16.82 -19.54 -9.71
C GLY A 110 15.51 -19.68 -10.51
N GLU A 111 14.40 -20.05 -9.87
CA GLU A 111 13.11 -20.14 -10.52
C GLU A 111 12.33 -18.82 -10.45
N PRO A 112 11.72 -18.36 -11.54
CA PRO A 112 10.90 -17.15 -11.54
C PRO A 112 9.75 -17.25 -10.53
N TYR A 113 9.49 -16.13 -9.85
CA TYR A 113 8.40 -16.03 -8.85
C TYR A 113 8.49 -17.08 -7.74
N SER A 114 9.70 -17.45 -7.33
CA SER A 114 9.94 -18.42 -6.26
C SER A 114 9.69 -17.87 -4.85
N HIS A 115 9.56 -16.54 -4.72
CA HIS A 115 9.30 -15.89 -3.44
C HIS A 115 8.31 -14.74 -3.58
N VAL A 116 7.53 -14.50 -2.50
CA VAL A 116 6.51 -13.46 -2.44
C VAL A 116 6.45 -12.84 -1.04
N GLY A 117 6.17 -11.54 -0.99
CA GLY A 117 5.88 -10.79 0.23
C GLY A 117 4.75 -9.76 0.01
N ILE A 118 4.31 -9.14 1.09
CA ILE A 118 3.29 -8.08 1.09
C ILE A 118 3.99 -6.74 1.28
N TYR A 119 3.87 -5.84 0.30
CA TYR A 119 4.39 -4.48 0.39
C TYR A 119 3.66 -3.70 1.47
N ILE A 120 4.39 -2.99 2.32
CA ILE A 120 3.84 -2.27 3.48
C ILE A 120 4.03 -0.75 3.43
N GLY A 121 4.66 -0.23 2.37
CA GLY A 121 5.08 1.17 2.23
C GLY A 121 6.58 1.36 2.45
N ASP A 122 7.10 2.55 2.17
CA ASP A 122 8.49 2.97 2.42
C ASP A 122 9.55 1.96 1.96
N ASN A 123 9.38 1.41 0.74
CA ASN A 123 10.20 0.35 0.17
C ASN A 123 10.30 -0.93 1.02
N ALA A 124 9.45 -1.08 2.03
CA ALA A 124 9.44 -2.25 2.91
C ALA A 124 8.36 -3.27 2.51
N PHE A 125 8.60 -4.51 2.85
CA PHE A 125 7.65 -5.61 2.69
C PHE A 125 7.79 -6.63 3.82
N VAL A 126 6.68 -7.27 4.18
CA VAL A 126 6.63 -8.35 5.17
C VAL A 126 6.49 -9.69 4.44
N HIS A 127 7.27 -10.68 4.87
CA HIS A 127 7.30 -12.02 4.25
C HIS A 127 7.73 -13.09 5.24
N SER A 128 7.39 -14.35 4.96
CA SER A 128 7.99 -15.49 5.67
C SER A 128 9.32 -15.85 5.01
N SER A 129 10.40 -15.69 5.75
CA SER A 129 11.79 -15.81 5.27
C SER A 129 12.38 -17.16 5.64
N SER A 130 12.72 -17.98 4.64
CA SER A 130 13.46 -19.23 4.87
C SER A 130 14.87 -19.00 5.44
N ALA A 131 15.53 -17.92 5.03
CA ALA A 131 16.86 -17.58 5.51
C ALA A 131 16.91 -17.09 6.96
N ARG A 132 15.81 -16.49 7.45
CA ARG A 132 15.68 -16.02 8.83
C ARG A 132 14.87 -16.97 9.72
N GLY A 133 14.21 -17.94 9.12
CA GLY A 133 13.42 -18.93 9.83
C GLY A 133 12.07 -18.45 10.35
N GLU A 134 11.63 -17.23 9.99
CA GLU A 134 10.41 -16.61 10.51
C GLU A 134 9.82 -15.53 9.60
N VAL A 135 8.65 -15.04 9.95
CA VAL A 135 8.03 -13.87 9.32
C VAL A 135 8.73 -12.59 9.77
N ILE A 136 9.30 -11.85 8.81
CA ILE A 136 10.06 -10.61 9.03
C ILE A 136 9.64 -9.50 8.10
N VAL A 137 10.13 -8.29 8.40
CA VAL A 137 10.13 -7.15 7.46
C VAL A 137 11.50 -7.03 6.81
N SER A 138 11.50 -6.84 5.49
CA SER A 138 12.68 -6.55 4.67
C SER A 138 12.45 -5.27 3.86
N THR A 139 13.52 -4.73 3.24
CA THR A 139 13.43 -3.55 2.37
C THR A 139 13.93 -3.85 0.97
N LEU A 140 13.26 -3.29 -0.04
CA LEU A 140 13.65 -3.34 -1.44
C LEU A 140 14.96 -2.57 -1.71
N ASP A 141 15.41 -1.71 -0.78
CA ASP A 141 16.64 -0.93 -0.91
C ASP A 141 17.91 -1.77 -0.74
N LYS A 142 17.80 -3.00 -0.23
CA LYS A 142 18.93 -3.91 -0.14
C LYS A 142 19.27 -4.48 -1.52
N PRO A 143 20.57 -4.51 -1.93
CA PRO A 143 20.99 -5.02 -3.23
C PRO A 143 20.40 -6.40 -3.56
N TYR A 144 20.45 -7.34 -2.63
CA TYR A 144 19.87 -8.68 -2.81
C TYR A 144 18.42 -8.65 -3.29
N TRP A 145 17.55 -7.86 -2.66
CA TRP A 145 16.13 -7.80 -3.02
C TRP A 145 15.91 -7.07 -4.33
N TRP A 146 16.71 -6.03 -4.61
CA TRP A 146 16.63 -5.30 -5.86
C TRP A 146 17.04 -6.18 -7.07
N GLU A 147 18.12 -6.93 -6.95
CA GLU A 147 18.62 -7.80 -8.00
C GLU A 147 17.70 -8.98 -8.31
N HIS A 148 16.94 -9.45 -7.32
CA HIS A 148 16.01 -10.57 -7.45
C HIS A 148 14.56 -10.17 -7.70
N PHE A 149 14.26 -8.87 -7.75
CA PHE A 149 12.90 -8.35 -7.90
C PHE A 149 12.36 -8.60 -9.32
N LEU A 150 11.14 -9.17 -9.41
CA LEU A 150 10.48 -9.51 -10.66
C LEU A 150 9.24 -8.68 -10.96
N GLY A 151 8.64 -8.04 -9.96
CA GLY A 151 7.47 -7.22 -10.19
C GLY A 151 6.45 -7.23 -9.06
N ILE A 152 5.35 -6.56 -9.31
CA ILE A 152 4.27 -6.33 -8.34
C ILE A 152 2.95 -6.83 -8.91
N ARG A 153 2.10 -7.38 -8.04
CA ARG A 153 0.72 -7.75 -8.36
C ARG A 153 -0.24 -7.20 -7.31
N ARG A 154 -1.46 -6.91 -7.73
CA ARG A 154 -2.48 -6.34 -6.83
C ARG A 154 -3.65 -7.27 -6.67
N PRO A 155 -3.90 -7.81 -5.45
CA PRO A 155 -5.12 -8.54 -5.14
C PRO A 155 -6.37 -7.64 -5.18
N ALA A 156 -7.52 -8.22 -5.51
CA ALA A 156 -8.75 -7.49 -5.84
C ALA A 156 -9.31 -6.56 -4.75
N LEU A 157 -9.04 -6.81 -3.45
CA LEU A 157 -9.48 -5.93 -2.35
C LEU A 157 -8.92 -4.52 -2.39
N LEU A 158 -7.79 -4.33 -3.07
CA LEU A 158 -7.18 -3.01 -3.23
C LEU A 158 -7.77 -2.25 -4.42
N ASN A 159 -8.68 -2.88 -5.16
CA ASN A 159 -9.43 -2.24 -6.23
C ASN A 159 -10.91 -2.11 -5.83
N PRO A 160 -11.36 -0.92 -5.33
CA PRO A 160 -12.74 -0.72 -4.87
C PRO A 160 -13.81 -0.98 -5.93
N TRP A 161 -13.42 -1.03 -7.22
CA TRP A 161 -14.32 -1.24 -8.36
C TRP A 161 -14.55 -2.72 -8.69
N LEU A 162 -13.61 -3.62 -8.39
CA LEU A 162 -13.76 -5.05 -8.66
C LEU A 162 -14.63 -5.75 -7.61
N GLY A 163 -14.61 -5.33 -6.36
CA GLY A 163 -15.46 -5.89 -5.29
C GLY A 163 -16.96 -5.64 -5.50
N ARG A 164 -17.33 -4.59 -6.23
CA ARG A 164 -18.74 -4.28 -6.51
C ARG A 164 -19.35 -5.10 -7.64
N ARG A 165 -18.56 -5.69 -8.53
CA ARG A 165 -19.07 -6.53 -9.62
C ARG A 165 -19.41 -7.96 -9.17
N ALA A 166 -18.74 -8.47 -8.15
CA ALA A 166 -19.01 -9.79 -7.60
C ALA A 166 -20.30 -9.85 -6.74
N ALA A 167 -20.73 -8.71 -6.20
CA ALA A 167 -21.95 -8.59 -5.38
C ALA A 167 -23.23 -8.29 -6.19
N ALA A 168 -23.11 -8.13 -7.51
CA ALA A 168 -24.25 -7.75 -8.39
C ALA A 168 -24.74 -8.94 -9.27
N THR A 169 -24.28 -10.17 -9.01
CA THR A 169 -24.66 -11.38 -9.78
C THR A 169 -25.28 -12.48 -8.92
N ASP A 170 -25.80 -12.16 -7.75
CA ASP A 170 -26.70 -13.04 -6.96
C ASP A 170 -28.13 -12.51 -6.96
#